data_fae835459b1a159efa49f15c2fbb6105
#
_entry.id   fae835459b1a159efa49f15c2fbb6105
#
_cell.length_a   1.000
_cell.length_b   1.000
_cell.length_c   1.000
_cell.angle_alpha   90.00
_cell.angle_beta   90.00
_cell.angle_gamma   90.00
#
_symmetry.space_group_name_H-M   'P 1'
#
loop_
_entity.id
_entity.type
_entity.pdbx_description
1 polymer ?
#
loop_
_entity_poly.entity_id
_entity_poly.type
_entity_poly.pdbx_seq_one_letter_code
_entity_poly.pdbx_strand_id
1 'polypeptide(L)'
;MRMDTVKKKLGYTVRSERERLGLSQSSLAERAGVSTRTISDIETCNGNPELATLIPLTQYLRISIDSVVQEDEADTTTYQIMKELQTCSEDDRQIALNIF
;
A
#
# COMPACT_ATOMS: atom_id res chain seq x y z
N MET A 1 5.57 7.56 16.09
CA MET A 1 4.95 6.89 14.92
C MET A 1 3.45 6.95 15.03
N ARG A 2 2.79 7.39 13.98
CA ARG A 2 1.33 7.48 13.95
C ARG A 2 0.79 6.32 13.15
N MET A 3 -0.18 5.60 13.73
CA MET A 3 -0.74 4.43 13.07
C MET A 3 -1.48 4.80 11.77
N ASP A 4 -2.14 5.95 11.73
CA ASP A 4 -2.79 6.43 10.50
C ASP A 4 -1.80 6.55 9.36
N THR A 5 -0.63 7.13 9.64
CA THR A 5 0.41 7.33 8.65
C THR A 5 0.93 5.99 8.14
N VAL A 6 1.15 5.05 9.05
CA VAL A 6 1.62 3.72 8.69
C VAL A 6 0.60 3.01 7.81
N LYS A 7 -0.68 3.09 8.16
CA LYS A 7 -1.74 2.45 7.38
C LYS A 7 -1.83 3.01 5.97
N LYS A 8 -1.74 4.33 5.85
CA LYS A 8 -1.82 4.97 4.53
C LYS A 8 -0.63 4.61 3.66
N LYS A 9 0.56 4.60 4.26
CA LYS A 9 1.77 4.25 3.54
C LYS A 9 1.72 2.79 3.12
N LEU A 10 1.27 1.91 4.00
CA LEU A 10 1.11 0.50 3.69
C LEU A 10 0.10 0.30 2.55
N GLY A 11 -1.07 0.92 2.66
CA GLY A 11 -2.11 0.79 1.65
C GLY A 11 -1.64 1.27 0.28
N TYR A 12 -0.97 2.41 0.24
CA TYR A 12 -0.42 2.93 -1.00
C TYR A 12 0.62 1.96 -1.58
N THR A 13 1.52 1.46 -0.74
CA THR A 13 2.59 0.57 -1.19
C THR A 13 2.02 -0.73 -1.74
N VAL A 14 1.06 -1.32 -1.03
CA VAL A 14 0.42 -2.56 -1.48
C VAL A 14 -0.25 -2.35 -2.82
N ARG A 15 -1.00 -1.29 -2.96
CA ARG A 15 -1.72 -1.01 -4.20
C ARG A 15 -0.77 -0.74 -5.35
N SER A 16 0.29 0.05 -5.11
CA SER A 16 1.27 0.37 -6.14
C SER A 16 1.98 -0.87 -6.64
N GLU A 17 2.41 -1.74 -5.73
CA GLU A 17 3.09 -2.97 -6.11
C GLU A 17 2.15 -3.93 -6.81
N ARG A 18 0.90 -4.01 -6.35
CA ARG A 18 -0.10 -4.84 -7.01
C ARG A 18 -0.31 -4.40 -8.45
N GLU A 19 -0.47 -3.09 -8.65
CA GLU A 19 -0.69 -2.54 -9.99
C GLU A 19 0.55 -2.68 -10.88
N ARG A 20 1.72 -2.54 -10.28
CA ARG A 20 2.97 -2.74 -11.02
C ARG A 20 3.06 -4.17 -11.56
N LEU A 21 2.55 -5.13 -10.79
CA LEU A 21 2.54 -6.54 -11.20
C LEU A 21 1.36 -6.88 -12.11
N GLY A 22 0.47 -5.93 -12.36
CA GLY A 22 -0.69 -6.17 -13.22
C GLY A 22 -1.74 -7.06 -12.59
N LEU A 23 -1.82 -7.09 -11.26
CA LEU A 23 -2.74 -7.97 -10.56
C LEU A 23 -4.00 -7.24 -10.12
N SER A 24 -5.14 -7.93 -10.16
CA SER A 24 -6.35 -7.46 -9.50
C SER A 24 -6.22 -7.71 -8.00
N GLN A 25 -7.10 -7.09 -7.20
CA GLN A 25 -7.15 -7.38 -5.76
C GLN A 25 -7.43 -8.86 -5.52
N SER A 26 -8.30 -9.43 -6.30
CA SER A 26 -8.65 -10.85 -6.18
C SER A 26 -7.47 -11.76 -6.49
N SER A 27 -6.73 -11.45 -7.54
CA SER A 27 -5.54 -12.23 -7.89
C SER A 27 -4.46 -12.15 -6.84
N LEU A 28 -4.22 -10.94 -6.32
CA LEU A 28 -3.25 -10.77 -5.25
C LEU A 28 -3.66 -11.55 -4.01
N ALA A 29 -4.94 -11.46 -3.63
CA ALA A 29 -5.46 -12.17 -2.46
C ALA A 29 -5.21 -13.66 -2.58
N GLU A 30 -5.50 -14.23 -3.73
CA GLU A 30 -5.29 -15.65 -3.97
C GLU A 30 -3.82 -16.03 -3.87
N ARG A 31 -2.94 -15.24 -4.47
CA ARG A 31 -1.51 -15.53 -4.47
C ARG A 31 -0.87 -15.36 -3.09
N ALA A 32 -1.35 -14.40 -2.32
CA ALA A 32 -0.83 -14.16 -0.97
C ALA A 32 -1.51 -15.02 0.10
N GLY A 33 -2.59 -15.73 -0.26
CA GLY A 33 -3.31 -16.58 0.68
C GLY A 33 -4.15 -15.80 1.66
N VAL A 34 -4.69 -14.66 1.24
CA VAL A 34 -5.57 -13.82 2.08
C VAL A 34 -6.87 -13.55 1.32
N SER A 35 -7.86 -12.97 2.00
CA SER A 35 -9.12 -12.66 1.35
C SER A 35 -9.03 -11.38 0.51
N THR A 36 -9.86 -11.29 -0.52
CA THR A 36 -9.95 -10.09 -1.34
C THR A 36 -10.37 -8.89 -0.50
N ARG A 37 -11.28 -9.10 0.45
CA ARG A 37 -11.71 -8.04 1.35
C ARG A 37 -10.53 -7.50 2.16
N THR A 38 -9.65 -8.39 2.61
CA THR A 38 -8.46 -7.99 3.34
C THR A 38 -7.58 -7.06 2.50
N ILE A 39 -7.36 -7.42 1.23
CA ILE A 39 -6.59 -6.57 0.34
C ILE A 39 -7.27 -5.21 0.18
N SER A 40 -8.59 -5.21 -0.06
CA SER A 40 -9.34 -3.97 -0.19
C SER A 40 -9.25 -3.11 1.06
N ASP A 41 -9.38 -3.72 2.23
CA ASP A 41 -9.30 -2.97 3.49
C ASP A 41 -7.92 -2.35 3.68
N ILE A 42 -6.86 -3.09 3.35
CA ILE A 42 -5.50 -2.55 3.44
C ILE A 42 -5.32 -1.37 2.49
N GLU A 43 -5.75 -1.51 1.25
CA GLU A 43 -5.56 -0.47 0.24
C GLU A 43 -6.40 0.78 0.50
N THR A 44 -7.51 0.64 1.20
CA THR A 44 -8.37 1.77 1.56
C THR A 44 -8.11 2.28 2.97
N CYS A 45 -7.10 1.72 3.63
CA CYS A 45 -6.67 2.12 4.98
C CYS A 45 -7.72 1.85 6.05
N ASN A 46 -8.59 0.87 5.81
CA ASN A 46 -9.59 0.45 6.78
C ASN A 46 -9.09 -0.75 7.57
N GLY A 47 -9.40 -0.77 8.85
CA GLY A 47 -9.07 -1.90 9.69
C GLY A 47 -7.60 -1.96 10.11
N ASN A 48 -7.26 -2.99 10.83
CA ASN A 48 -5.92 -3.26 11.32
C ASN A 48 -5.52 -4.66 10.88
N PRO A 49 -4.73 -4.79 9.82
CA PRO A 49 -4.32 -6.12 9.36
C PRO A 49 -3.44 -6.80 10.40
N GLU A 50 -3.66 -8.09 10.59
CA GLU A 50 -2.86 -8.88 11.51
C GLU A 50 -1.53 -9.25 10.88
N LEU A 51 -0.55 -9.57 11.72
CA LEU A 51 0.76 -10.01 11.23
C LEU A 51 0.63 -11.26 10.36
N ALA A 52 -0.27 -12.15 10.71
CA ALA A 52 -0.51 -13.36 9.91
C ALA A 52 -0.95 -13.04 8.47
N THR A 53 -1.57 -11.86 8.28
CA THR A 53 -1.96 -11.37 6.97
C THR A 53 -0.81 -10.62 6.29
N LEU A 54 -0.13 -9.77 7.05
CA LEU A 54 0.91 -8.91 6.49
C LEU A 54 2.14 -9.68 6.04
N ILE A 55 2.53 -10.70 6.79
CA ILE A 55 3.75 -11.44 6.47
C ILE A 55 3.70 -12.07 5.08
N PRO A 56 2.69 -12.89 4.74
CA PRO A 56 2.66 -13.48 3.40
C PRO A 56 2.47 -12.43 2.32
N LEU A 57 1.72 -11.36 2.59
CA LEU A 57 1.46 -10.32 1.62
C LEU A 57 2.74 -9.54 1.29
N THR A 58 3.46 -9.11 2.31
CA THR A 58 4.70 -8.36 2.11
C THR A 58 5.78 -9.23 1.49
N GLN A 59 5.82 -10.52 1.82
CA GLN A 59 6.75 -11.44 1.20
C GLN A 59 6.46 -11.61 -0.29
N TYR A 60 5.20 -11.78 -0.63
CA TYR A 60 4.82 -11.93 -2.03
C TYR A 60 5.15 -10.68 -2.85
N LEU A 61 4.82 -9.51 -2.30
CA LEU A 61 5.06 -8.23 -2.98
C LEU A 61 6.50 -7.73 -2.81
N ARG A 62 7.29 -8.38 -1.95
CA ARG A 62 8.67 -7.99 -1.64
C ARG A 62 8.74 -6.56 -1.08
N ILE A 63 7.81 -6.25 -0.20
CA ILE A 63 7.77 -4.98 0.50
C ILE A 63 8.51 -5.09 1.81
N SER A 64 9.36 -4.10 2.11
CA SER A 64 10.01 -4.03 3.41
C SER A 64 9.07 -3.32 4.40
N ILE A 65 8.72 -4.01 5.47
CA ILE A 65 7.91 -3.41 6.54
C ILE A 65 8.66 -2.24 7.16
N ASP A 66 9.98 -2.36 7.29
CA ASP A 66 10.79 -1.26 7.82
C ASP A 66 10.61 0.02 7.02
N SER A 67 10.60 -0.07 5.70
CA SER A 67 10.42 1.12 4.88
C SER A 67 9.03 1.71 5.02
N VAL A 68 8.04 0.88 5.34
CA VAL A 68 6.67 1.35 5.57
C VAL A 68 6.56 2.10 6.89
N VAL A 69 7.25 1.64 7.93
CA VAL A 69 7.12 2.23 9.25
C VAL A 69 8.12 3.36 9.53
N GLN A 70 9.17 3.49 8.73
CA GLN A 70 10.12 4.57 8.91
C GLN A 70 9.51 5.90 8.56
N GLU A 71 9.78 6.90 9.40
CA GLU A 71 9.34 8.26 9.19
C GLU A 71 10.56 9.17 9.27
N ASP A 72 10.97 9.74 8.15
CA ASP A 72 11.95 10.83 8.15
C ASP A 72 11.38 11.98 7.32
N GLU A 73 12.01 13.13 7.39
CA GLU A 73 11.45 14.33 6.77
C GLU A 73 11.34 14.20 5.25
N ALA A 74 12.34 13.62 4.61
CA ALA A 74 12.32 13.46 3.16
C ALA A 74 11.21 12.51 2.75
N ASP A 75 11.08 11.39 3.43
CA ASP A 75 10.04 10.42 3.16
C ASP A 75 8.67 10.98 3.49
N THR A 76 8.58 11.77 4.55
CA THR A 76 7.32 12.39 4.94
C THR A 76 6.80 13.32 3.85
N THR A 77 7.68 14.15 3.28
CA THR A 77 7.28 15.05 2.21
C THR A 77 6.80 14.27 0.99
N THR A 78 7.56 13.29 0.57
CA THR A 78 7.19 12.44 -0.56
C THR A 78 5.89 11.73 -0.28
N TYR A 79 5.74 11.20 0.92
CA TYR A 79 4.54 10.48 1.32
C TYR A 79 3.32 11.38 1.32
N GLN A 80 3.45 12.62 1.75
CA GLN A 80 2.31 13.55 1.74
C GLN A 80 1.82 13.81 0.33
N ILE A 81 2.71 13.95 -0.62
CA ILE A 81 2.34 14.10 -2.03
C ILE A 81 1.58 12.86 -2.48
N MET A 82 2.11 11.68 -2.20
CA MET A 82 1.46 10.43 -2.57
C MET A 82 0.11 10.26 -1.90
N LYS A 83 0.00 10.67 -0.64
CA LYS A 83 -1.25 10.60 0.09
C LYS A 83 -2.32 11.46 -0.54
N GLU A 84 -1.97 12.68 -0.95
CA GLU A 84 -2.91 13.55 -1.64
C GLU A 84 -3.36 12.94 -2.96
N LEU A 85 -2.44 12.31 -3.67
CA LEU A 85 -2.76 11.64 -4.92
C LEU A 85 -3.65 10.43 -4.71
N GLN A 86 -3.51 9.74 -3.57
CA GLN A 86 -4.40 8.63 -3.25
C GLN A 86 -5.84 9.07 -3.05
N THR A 87 -6.06 10.30 -2.62
CA THR A 87 -7.42 10.81 -2.46
C THR A 87 -8.01 11.31 -3.77
N CYS A 88 -7.21 11.34 -4.82
CA CYS A 88 -7.64 11.72 -6.15
C CYS A 88 -8.08 10.50 -6.94
N SER A 89 -8.45 10.70 -8.20
CA SER A 89 -8.79 9.61 -9.09
C SER A 89 -7.57 8.73 -9.36
N GLU A 90 -7.81 7.55 -9.86
CA GLU A 90 -6.72 6.65 -10.23
C GLU A 90 -5.84 7.22 -11.33
N ASP A 91 -6.46 7.96 -12.25
CA ASP A 91 -5.72 8.59 -13.33
C ASP A 91 -4.71 9.59 -12.79
N ASP A 92 -5.10 10.40 -11.82
CA ASP A 92 -4.20 11.36 -11.19
C ASP A 92 -3.04 10.64 -10.51
N ARG A 93 -3.33 9.53 -9.84
CA ARG A 93 -2.29 8.76 -9.17
C ARG A 93 -1.31 8.17 -10.16
N GLN A 94 -1.80 7.65 -11.29
CA GLN A 94 -0.93 7.08 -12.32
C GLN A 94 -0.05 8.14 -12.96
N ILE A 95 -0.58 9.31 -13.18
CA ILE A 95 0.21 10.43 -13.69
C ILE A 95 1.35 10.74 -12.74
N ALA A 96 1.07 10.77 -11.45
CA ALA A 96 2.10 11.03 -10.45
C ALA A 96 3.17 9.94 -10.45
N LEU A 97 2.78 8.70 -10.59
CA LEU A 97 3.73 7.59 -10.64
C LEU A 97 4.64 7.67 -11.88
N ASN A 98 4.11 8.20 -12.97
CA ASN A 98 4.90 8.35 -14.19
C ASN A 98 5.92 9.48 -14.08
N ILE A 99 5.70 10.44 -13.19
CA ILE A 99 6.64 11.52 -12.96
C ILE A 99 7.85 11.05 -12.17
N PHE A 100 7.66 10.09 -11.30
CA PHE A 100 8.72 9.55 -10.49
C PHE A 100 9.45 8.42 -11.21
#